data_90dd8eaf35c1d84d12bb28aad937b165
#
_entry.id   90dd8eaf35c1d84d12bb28aad937b165
#
_cell.length_a   1.000
_cell.length_b   1.000
_cell.length_c   1.000
_cell.angle_alpha   90.00
_cell.angle_beta   90.00
_cell.angle_gamma   90.00
#
_symmetry.space_group_name_H-M   'P 1'
#
loop_
_entity.id
_entity.type
_entity.pdbx_description
1 polymer ?
#
loop_
_entity_poly.entity_id
_entity_poly.type
_entity_poly.pdbx_seq_one_letter_code
_entity_poly.pdbx_strand_id
1 'polypeptide(L)'
;EGSGLVHETWEWFARDVHFNAPSSIAYAILDSRLFEIVDYQRAIRSEVPPVRANTLVEVAELIGVDAGNLAETVAAYNAACSSDANSFDATRCDGLAAARTLRPPKSNWARAVSMPPFLAYPLVGAVAYTFGGVATDNRARVMRNGAPIPGLFAAGEITGHFYATAPNAVSMLRALVFGRIAGHEAVEGLRPR
;
A
#
# COMPACT_ATOMS: atom_id res chain seq x y z
N GLU A 1 -6.49 1.89 4.05
CA GLU A 1 -7.13 3.10 3.73
C GLU A 1 -7.95 3.63 4.92
N GLY A 2 -7.59 4.64 5.51
CA GLY A 2 -8.20 5.18 6.70
C GLY A 2 -8.23 6.69 6.65
N SER A 3 -8.18 7.31 7.80
CA SER A 3 -8.16 8.75 7.97
C SER A 3 -6.75 9.36 7.88
N GLY A 4 -5.73 8.54 7.71
CA GLY A 4 -4.34 8.97 7.53
C GLY A 4 -3.92 9.04 6.06
N LEU A 5 -2.69 9.44 5.85
CA LEU A 5 -2.07 9.34 4.54
C LEU A 5 -1.89 7.85 4.18
N VAL A 6 -2.08 7.51 2.92
CA VAL A 6 -2.04 6.11 2.44
C VAL A 6 -0.78 5.38 2.91
N HIS A 7 0.38 6.02 2.89
CA HIS A 7 1.64 5.41 3.30
C HIS A 7 1.79 5.18 4.82
N GLU A 8 0.86 5.66 5.62
CA GLU A 8 0.82 5.38 7.07
C GLU A 8 -0.01 4.13 7.40
N THR A 9 -0.89 3.72 6.47
CA THR A 9 -1.88 2.66 6.72
C THR A 9 -1.68 1.42 5.85
N TRP A 10 -1.09 1.53 4.68
CA TRP A 10 -0.96 0.41 3.73
C TRP A 10 -0.11 -0.75 4.24
N GLU A 11 0.95 -0.46 5.01
CA GLU A 11 1.82 -1.50 5.59
C GLU A 11 1.04 -2.39 6.55
N TRP A 12 0.21 -1.79 7.39
CA TRP A 12 -0.64 -2.53 8.33
C TRP A 12 -1.69 -3.35 7.61
N PHE A 13 -2.31 -2.78 6.59
CA PHE A 13 -3.30 -3.47 5.78
C PHE A 13 -2.70 -4.67 5.04
N ALA A 14 -1.53 -4.51 4.42
CA ALA A 14 -0.84 -5.60 3.75
C ALA A 14 -0.47 -6.75 4.71
N ARG A 15 -0.04 -6.43 5.94
CA ARG A 15 0.23 -7.42 6.99
C ARG A 15 -1.04 -8.11 7.47
N ASP A 16 -2.12 -7.35 7.64
CA ASP A 16 -3.41 -7.90 8.05
C ASP A 16 -3.93 -8.89 7.01
N VAL A 17 -3.90 -8.53 5.73
CA VAL A 17 -4.25 -9.44 4.62
C VAL A 17 -3.36 -10.69 4.63
N HIS A 18 -2.05 -10.54 4.79
CA HIS A 18 -1.12 -11.66 4.74
C HIS A 18 -1.32 -12.65 5.90
N PHE A 19 -1.49 -12.15 7.12
CA PHE A 19 -1.52 -13.01 8.31
C PHE A 19 -2.93 -13.44 8.74
N ASN A 20 -3.96 -12.66 8.45
CA ASN A 20 -5.29 -12.85 8.99
C ASN A 20 -6.35 -13.21 7.94
N ALA A 21 -6.14 -12.89 6.65
CA ALA A 21 -7.09 -13.27 5.62
C ALA A 21 -6.92 -14.74 5.20
N PRO A 22 -8.01 -15.48 4.95
CA PRO A 22 -7.95 -16.83 4.40
C PRO A 22 -7.12 -16.88 3.11
N SER A 23 -6.21 -17.83 3.00
CA SER A 23 -5.28 -17.95 1.87
C SER A 23 -4.43 -16.70 1.59
N SER A 24 -4.31 -15.78 2.57
CA SER A 24 -3.64 -14.47 2.43
C SER A 24 -4.23 -13.60 1.30
N ILE A 25 -5.52 -13.74 1.02
CA ILE A 25 -6.24 -12.98 0.00
C ILE A 25 -7.39 -12.21 0.65
N ALA A 26 -7.50 -10.93 0.35
CA ALA A 26 -8.67 -10.10 0.61
C ALA A 26 -9.25 -9.60 -0.72
N TYR A 27 -10.45 -9.01 -0.68
CA TYR A 27 -11.09 -8.45 -1.86
C TYR A 27 -11.51 -7.02 -1.64
N ALA A 28 -11.16 -6.13 -2.57
CA ALA A 28 -11.73 -4.80 -2.64
C ALA A 28 -13.05 -4.86 -3.42
N ILE A 29 -14.17 -4.59 -2.75
CA ILE A 29 -15.49 -4.56 -3.36
C ILE A 29 -15.80 -3.14 -3.81
N LEU A 30 -16.05 -2.99 -5.10
CA LEU A 30 -16.34 -1.72 -5.75
C LEU A 30 -17.63 -1.84 -6.56
N ASP A 31 -18.17 -0.72 -7.01
CA ASP A 31 -19.32 -0.70 -7.90
C ASP A 31 -19.02 -0.01 -9.24
N SER A 32 -20.00 0.02 -10.13
CA SER A 32 -19.84 0.53 -11.50
C SER A 32 -19.37 1.99 -11.58
N ARG A 33 -19.53 2.79 -10.53
CA ARG A 33 -19.04 4.17 -10.49
C ARG A 33 -17.52 4.28 -10.51
N LEU A 34 -16.81 3.17 -10.33
CA LEU A 34 -15.39 3.11 -10.62
C LEU A 34 -15.09 3.56 -12.07
N PHE A 35 -15.94 3.21 -13.02
CA PHE A 35 -15.74 3.53 -14.44
C PHE A 35 -15.91 5.01 -14.77
N GLU A 36 -16.50 5.81 -13.86
CA GLU A 36 -16.60 7.27 -13.99
C GLU A 36 -15.29 7.98 -13.67
N ILE A 37 -14.36 7.28 -12.98
CA ILE A 37 -13.07 7.85 -12.60
C ILE A 37 -12.12 7.77 -13.78
N VAL A 38 -11.64 8.92 -14.24
CA VAL A 38 -10.70 9.02 -15.36
C VAL A 38 -9.40 8.26 -15.01
N ASP A 39 -8.94 7.43 -15.93
CA ASP A 39 -7.69 6.66 -15.79
C ASP A 39 -7.64 5.73 -14.55
N TYR A 40 -8.79 5.26 -14.02
CA TYR A 40 -8.82 4.38 -12.85
C TYR A 40 -7.90 3.15 -13.00
N GLN A 41 -7.71 2.63 -14.22
CA GLN A 41 -6.83 1.49 -14.50
C GLN A 41 -5.36 1.77 -14.14
N ARG A 42 -4.93 3.03 -14.16
CA ARG A 42 -3.56 3.41 -13.77
C ARG A 42 -3.33 3.26 -12.27
N ALA A 43 -4.38 3.39 -11.46
CA ALA A 43 -4.34 3.16 -10.02
C ALA A 43 -4.44 1.67 -9.67
N ILE A 44 -5.24 0.92 -10.44
CA ILE A 44 -5.43 -0.53 -10.26
C ILE A 44 -4.41 -1.25 -11.14
N ARG A 45 -3.22 -1.44 -10.59
CA ARG A 45 -2.11 -2.13 -11.27
C ARG A 45 -2.21 -3.63 -11.06
N SER A 46 -3.24 -4.25 -11.65
CA SER A 46 -3.44 -5.70 -11.56
C SER A 46 -3.55 -6.29 -12.96
N GLU A 47 -2.82 -7.37 -13.21
CA GLU A 47 -2.99 -8.21 -14.41
C GLU A 47 -4.16 -9.19 -14.23
N VAL A 48 -4.62 -9.38 -12.99
CA VAL A 48 -5.77 -10.22 -12.69
C VAL A 48 -7.04 -9.37 -12.81
N PRO A 49 -7.97 -9.72 -13.71
CA PRO A 49 -9.23 -9.01 -13.83
C PRO A 49 -10.07 -9.19 -12.57
N PRO A 50 -10.91 -8.20 -12.20
CA PRO A 50 -11.82 -8.37 -11.08
C PRO A 50 -12.91 -9.38 -11.42
N VAL A 51 -13.39 -10.07 -10.42
CA VAL A 51 -14.67 -10.78 -10.49
C VAL A 51 -15.78 -9.73 -10.67
N ARG A 52 -16.71 -9.98 -11.57
CA ARG A 52 -17.79 -9.04 -11.90
C ARG A 52 -19.13 -9.75 -11.88
N ALA A 53 -20.12 -9.17 -11.17
CA ALA A 53 -21.48 -9.68 -11.12
C ALA A 53 -22.50 -8.55 -10.89
N ASN A 54 -23.77 -8.83 -11.08
CA ASN A 54 -24.84 -7.85 -10.93
C ASN A 54 -25.39 -7.77 -9.50
N THR A 55 -25.12 -8.76 -8.67
CA THR A 55 -25.54 -8.79 -7.26
C THR A 55 -24.34 -9.09 -6.35
N LEU A 56 -24.43 -8.65 -5.09
CA LEU A 56 -23.43 -8.97 -4.08
C LEU A 56 -23.42 -10.47 -3.73
N VAL A 57 -24.57 -11.15 -3.87
CA VAL A 57 -24.67 -12.60 -3.66
C VAL A 57 -23.83 -13.35 -4.69
N GLU A 58 -23.99 -13.02 -5.97
CA GLU A 58 -23.18 -13.61 -7.05
C GLU A 58 -21.69 -13.31 -6.86
N VAL A 59 -21.33 -12.08 -6.44
CA VAL A 59 -19.94 -11.75 -6.11
C VAL A 59 -19.43 -12.67 -5.01
N ALA A 60 -20.18 -12.81 -3.91
CA ALA A 60 -19.79 -13.65 -2.78
C ALA A 60 -19.56 -15.11 -3.18
N GLU A 61 -20.45 -15.68 -3.97
CA GLU A 61 -20.33 -17.03 -4.51
C GLU A 61 -19.07 -17.21 -5.36
N LEU A 62 -18.82 -16.25 -6.27
CA LEU A 62 -17.67 -16.31 -7.17
C LEU A 62 -16.31 -16.15 -6.47
N ILE A 63 -16.25 -15.40 -5.36
CA ILE A 63 -15.02 -15.22 -4.59
C ILE A 63 -14.92 -16.17 -3.38
N GLY A 64 -15.94 -17.00 -3.15
CA GLY A 64 -15.94 -18.01 -2.08
C GLY A 64 -16.07 -17.44 -0.67
N VAL A 65 -16.83 -16.36 -0.50
CA VAL A 65 -17.13 -15.78 0.82
C VAL A 65 -18.60 -15.94 1.18
N ASP A 66 -18.94 -15.86 2.45
CA ASP A 66 -20.33 -15.92 2.90
C ASP A 66 -21.13 -14.71 2.39
N ALA A 67 -22.23 -14.96 1.68
CA ALA A 67 -23.04 -13.92 1.06
C ALA A 67 -23.77 -13.04 2.08
N GLY A 68 -24.16 -13.60 3.22
CA GLY A 68 -24.80 -12.86 4.31
C GLY A 68 -23.82 -11.87 4.94
N ASN A 69 -22.64 -12.33 5.29
CA ASN A 69 -21.57 -11.51 5.85
C ASN A 69 -21.14 -10.40 4.89
N LEU A 70 -21.03 -10.68 3.59
CA LEU A 70 -20.72 -9.66 2.60
C LEU A 70 -21.82 -8.61 2.51
N ALA A 71 -23.09 -9.03 2.46
CA ALA A 71 -24.22 -8.12 2.39
C ALA A 71 -24.31 -7.23 3.65
N GLU A 72 -24.13 -7.78 4.84
CA GLU A 72 -24.11 -7.04 6.10
C GLU A 72 -22.94 -6.03 6.14
N THR A 73 -21.76 -6.44 5.70
CA THR A 73 -20.57 -5.56 5.64
C THR A 73 -20.80 -4.38 4.70
N VAL A 74 -21.33 -4.63 3.50
CA VAL A 74 -21.64 -3.57 2.53
C VAL A 74 -22.77 -2.68 3.03
N ALA A 75 -23.80 -3.23 3.66
CA ALA A 75 -24.91 -2.46 4.24
C ALA A 75 -24.41 -1.54 5.37
N ALA A 76 -23.58 -2.06 6.28
CA ALA A 76 -22.98 -1.27 7.36
C ALA A 76 -22.10 -0.14 6.81
N TYR A 77 -21.27 -0.44 5.79
CA TYR A 77 -20.47 0.57 5.12
C TYR A 77 -21.34 1.64 4.46
N ASN A 78 -22.37 1.24 3.71
CA ASN A 78 -23.26 2.15 3.02
C ASN A 78 -24.02 3.07 4.00
N ALA A 79 -24.48 2.52 5.11
CA ALA A 79 -25.15 3.30 6.17
C ALA A 79 -24.20 4.31 6.84
N ALA A 80 -22.91 4.03 6.85
CA ALA A 80 -21.90 4.92 7.43
C ALA A 80 -21.39 6.01 6.47
N CYS A 81 -21.67 5.89 5.16
CA CYS A 81 -21.28 6.89 4.17
C CYS A 81 -22.10 8.18 4.32
N SER A 82 -21.46 9.32 4.07
CA SER A 82 -22.16 10.61 3.96
C SER A 82 -23.19 10.59 2.82
N SER A 83 -24.34 11.22 2.99
CA SER A 83 -25.38 11.33 1.96
C SER A 83 -25.02 12.28 0.82
N ASP A 84 -23.97 13.09 0.94
CA ASP A 84 -23.55 14.05 -0.06
C ASP A 84 -22.58 13.44 -1.08
N ALA A 85 -23.09 12.52 -1.90
CA ALA A 85 -22.31 11.89 -2.96
C ALA A 85 -21.91 12.84 -4.11
N ASN A 86 -22.47 14.05 -4.19
CA ASN A 86 -22.24 15.01 -5.26
C ASN A 86 -20.87 15.74 -5.10
N SER A 87 -20.26 15.69 -3.93
CA SER A 87 -18.95 16.31 -3.65
C SER A 87 -17.77 15.38 -3.92
N PHE A 88 -17.98 14.18 -4.47
CA PHE A 88 -16.90 13.23 -4.76
C PHE A 88 -15.89 13.79 -5.77
N ASP A 89 -14.62 13.76 -5.37
CA ASP A 89 -13.50 14.14 -6.22
C ASP A 89 -12.33 13.16 -6.05
N ALA A 90 -12.11 12.32 -7.04
CA ALA A 90 -11.04 11.32 -7.03
C ALA A 90 -9.62 11.91 -7.02
N THR A 91 -9.47 13.20 -7.35
CA THR A 91 -8.15 13.84 -7.53
C THR A 91 -7.62 14.55 -6.28
N ARG A 92 -8.47 14.76 -5.29
CA ARG A 92 -8.12 15.43 -4.03
C ARG A 92 -8.87 14.82 -2.85
N CYS A 93 -8.41 15.08 -1.63
CA CYS A 93 -9.18 14.75 -0.42
C CYS A 93 -10.48 15.53 -0.44
N ASP A 94 -11.61 14.82 -0.60
CA ASP A 94 -12.94 15.41 -0.79
C ASP A 94 -13.75 15.57 0.50
N GLY A 95 -13.25 15.00 1.62
CA GLY A 95 -13.92 15.03 2.91
C GLY A 95 -15.14 14.11 3.02
N LEU A 96 -15.47 13.33 1.99
CA LEU A 96 -16.53 12.31 2.06
C LEU A 96 -16.11 11.19 3.01
N ALA A 97 -16.47 11.33 4.26
CA ALA A 97 -16.10 10.42 5.33
C ALA A 97 -17.17 9.35 5.56
N ALA A 98 -16.76 8.17 5.97
CA ALA A 98 -17.64 7.21 6.61
C ALA A 98 -17.64 7.43 8.14
N ALA A 99 -18.75 7.10 8.81
CA ALA A 99 -18.85 7.26 10.24
C ALA A 99 -17.71 6.55 10.98
N ARG A 100 -17.24 7.14 12.09
CA ARG A 100 -16.14 6.59 12.91
C ARG A 100 -16.43 5.25 13.58
N THR A 101 -17.65 4.74 13.43
CA THR A 101 -18.05 3.41 13.90
C THR A 101 -17.45 2.29 13.06
N LEU A 102 -17.06 2.57 11.83
CA LEU A 102 -16.35 1.61 10.98
C LEU A 102 -14.90 1.41 11.43
N ARG A 103 -14.41 0.23 11.19
CA ARG A 103 -13.01 -0.18 11.45
C ARG A 103 -12.42 -0.84 10.21
N PRO A 104 -11.43 -0.24 9.56
CA PRO A 104 -10.86 1.10 9.80
C PRO A 104 -11.83 2.23 9.40
N PRO A 105 -11.71 3.44 9.98
CA PRO A 105 -12.50 4.60 9.56
C PRO A 105 -12.01 5.11 8.21
N LYS A 106 -12.88 5.78 7.47
CA LYS A 106 -12.56 6.39 6.17
C LYS A 106 -12.86 7.89 6.21
N SER A 107 -11.90 8.72 5.82
CA SER A 107 -12.02 10.18 5.91
C SER A 107 -12.29 10.89 4.58
N ASN A 108 -12.11 10.19 3.48
CA ASN A 108 -12.31 10.71 2.13
C ASN A 108 -12.85 9.60 1.22
N TRP A 109 -13.47 9.98 0.12
CA TRP A 109 -13.93 9.09 -0.94
C TRP A 109 -14.89 7.99 -0.48
N ALA A 110 -15.63 8.22 0.61
CA ALA A 110 -16.60 7.28 1.12
C ALA A 110 -17.91 7.41 0.34
N ARG A 111 -18.06 6.65 -0.73
CA ARG A 111 -19.32 6.50 -1.47
C ARG A 111 -19.93 5.12 -1.18
N ALA A 112 -21.24 5.07 -1.04
CA ALA A 112 -21.95 3.81 -0.86
C ALA A 112 -21.72 2.87 -2.05
N VAL A 113 -21.54 1.59 -1.81
CA VAL A 113 -21.39 0.56 -2.85
C VAL A 113 -22.80 0.02 -3.17
N SER A 114 -23.42 0.52 -4.25
CA SER A 114 -24.85 0.27 -4.52
C SER A 114 -25.22 0.13 -5.99
N MET A 115 -24.33 0.41 -6.93
CA MET A 115 -24.64 0.42 -8.35
C MET A 115 -23.98 -0.74 -9.11
N PRO A 116 -24.76 -1.73 -9.57
CA PRO A 116 -24.21 -2.82 -10.36
C PRO A 116 -23.63 -2.32 -11.71
N PRO A 117 -22.73 -3.08 -12.34
CA PRO A 117 -22.12 -4.29 -11.81
C PRO A 117 -21.19 -4.03 -10.62
N PHE A 118 -21.17 -4.97 -9.69
CA PHE A 118 -20.20 -5.00 -8.61
C PHE A 118 -18.91 -5.67 -9.07
N LEU A 119 -17.80 -5.23 -8.50
CA LEU A 119 -16.45 -5.67 -8.84
C LEU A 119 -15.71 -6.11 -7.58
N ALA A 120 -15.07 -7.26 -7.62
CA ALA A 120 -14.20 -7.74 -6.55
C ALA A 120 -12.78 -7.90 -7.07
N TYR A 121 -11.87 -7.03 -6.63
CA TYR A 121 -10.45 -7.10 -6.95
C TYR A 121 -9.70 -7.90 -5.89
N PRO A 122 -9.01 -8.99 -6.25
CA PRO A 122 -8.19 -9.71 -5.29
C PRO A 122 -6.99 -8.87 -4.86
N LEU A 123 -6.71 -8.87 -3.57
CA LEU A 123 -5.60 -8.14 -2.94
C LEU A 123 -4.74 -9.12 -2.16
N VAL A 124 -3.43 -9.00 -2.31
CA VAL A 124 -2.43 -9.76 -1.56
C VAL A 124 -1.40 -8.82 -0.97
N GLY A 125 -0.81 -9.21 0.15
CA GLY A 125 0.34 -8.50 0.70
C GLY A 125 1.55 -8.68 -0.22
N ALA A 126 2.26 -7.60 -0.50
CA ALA A 126 3.49 -7.60 -1.27
C ALA A 126 4.63 -6.94 -0.49
N VAL A 127 5.86 -7.37 -0.73
CA VAL A 127 7.06 -6.77 -0.14
C VAL A 127 7.56 -5.70 -1.09
N ALA A 128 7.51 -4.43 -0.65
CA ALA A 128 8.04 -3.30 -1.40
C ALA A 128 9.42 -2.86 -0.90
N TYR A 129 9.66 -3.01 0.42
CA TYR A 129 10.91 -2.65 1.08
C TYR A 129 11.28 -3.70 2.12
N THR A 130 12.55 -3.68 2.53
CA THR A 130 13.01 -4.41 3.70
C THR A 130 13.44 -3.45 4.81
N PHE A 131 13.12 -3.80 6.05
CA PHE A 131 13.68 -3.14 7.22
C PHE A 131 14.90 -3.91 7.70
N GLY A 132 15.89 -3.16 8.21
CA GLY A 132 17.18 -3.75 8.51
C GLY A 132 18.03 -3.96 7.26
N GLY A 133 19.17 -4.57 7.40
CA GLY A 133 20.14 -4.80 6.33
C GLY A 133 21.58 -4.63 6.78
N VAL A 134 22.46 -4.45 5.83
CA VAL A 134 23.89 -4.26 6.10
C VAL A 134 24.13 -2.93 6.82
N ALA A 135 24.82 -2.99 7.97
CA ALA A 135 25.21 -1.79 8.68
C ALA A 135 26.30 -1.05 7.89
N THR A 136 26.09 0.24 7.67
CA THR A 136 27.09 1.13 7.03
C THR A 136 27.30 2.39 7.85
N ASP A 137 28.44 3.02 7.69
CA ASP A 137 28.69 4.35 8.20
C ASP A 137 28.24 5.44 7.19
N ASN A 138 28.42 6.71 7.55
CA ASN A 138 28.07 7.85 6.70
C ASN A 138 28.98 8.02 5.45
N ARG A 139 30.04 7.22 5.32
CA ARG A 139 30.87 7.08 4.12
C ARG A 139 30.49 5.85 3.28
N ALA A 140 29.35 5.24 3.54
CA ALA A 140 28.84 4.03 2.89
C ALA A 140 29.75 2.78 3.05
N ARG A 141 30.69 2.78 4.00
CA ARG A 141 31.54 1.62 4.27
C ARG A 141 30.75 0.60 5.09
N VAL A 142 30.84 -0.67 4.71
CA VAL A 142 30.21 -1.76 5.44
C VAL A 142 30.91 -1.97 6.79
N MET A 143 30.13 -2.04 7.86
CA MET A 143 30.63 -2.16 9.22
C MET A 143 30.55 -3.61 9.72
N ARG A 144 31.58 -4.05 10.42
CA ARG A 144 31.62 -5.33 11.16
C ARG A 144 32.22 -5.10 12.54
N ASN A 145 31.48 -5.45 13.59
CA ASN A 145 31.94 -5.30 14.98
C ASN A 145 32.46 -3.88 15.31
N GLY A 146 31.76 -2.86 14.82
CA GLY A 146 32.12 -1.45 15.07
C GLY A 146 33.23 -0.88 14.20
N ALA A 147 33.84 -1.67 13.32
CA ALA A 147 34.89 -1.22 12.41
C ALA A 147 34.49 -1.40 10.92
N PRO A 148 34.95 -0.52 10.02
CA PRO A 148 34.70 -0.69 8.59
C PRO A 148 35.48 -1.87 8.03
N ILE A 149 34.87 -2.63 7.14
CA ILE A 149 35.53 -3.66 6.33
C ILE A 149 36.26 -2.94 5.19
N PRO A 150 37.61 -3.07 5.11
CA PRO A 150 38.37 -2.39 4.07
C PRO A 150 37.92 -2.77 2.67
N GLY A 151 37.70 -1.75 1.81
CA GLY A 151 37.34 -1.93 0.40
C GLY A 151 35.89 -2.38 0.16
N LEU A 152 35.05 -2.52 1.20
CA LEU A 152 33.67 -2.94 1.05
C LEU A 152 32.70 -1.78 1.32
N PHE A 153 31.86 -1.48 0.35
CA PHE A 153 30.86 -0.43 0.39
C PHE A 153 29.46 -1.00 0.08
N ALA A 154 28.43 -0.38 0.63
CA ALA A 154 27.06 -0.73 0.31
C ALA A 154 26.16 0.51 0.28
N ALA A 155 25.21 0.51 -0.66
CA ALA A 155 24.22 1.58 -0.82
C ALA A 155 22.88 1.03 -1.31
N GLY A 156 21.81 1.78 -1.13
CA GLY A 156 20.47 1.41 -1.56
C GLY A 156 19.75 0.50 -0.58
N GLU A 157 18.87 -0.33 -1.09
CA GLU A 157 17.94 -1.14 -0.27
C GLU A 157 18.65 -2.16 0.63
N ILE A 158 19.82 -2.63 0.26
CA ILE A 158 20.62 -3.54 1.07
C ILE A 158 21.06 -2.95 2.42
N THR A 159 21.03 -1.61 2.57
CA THR A 159 21.46 -0.94 3.80
C THR A 159 20.32 -0.76 4.79
N GLY A 160 20.54 -1.06 6.07
CA GLY A 160 19.54 -1.07 7.12
C GLY A 160 19.31 0.27 7.81
N HIS A 161 18.85 1.29 7.09
CA HIS A 161 18.68 2.63 7.65
C HIS A 161 17.26 2.94 8.15
N PHE A 162 16.28 2.08 7.86
CA PHE A 162 14.89 2.26 8.28
C PHE A 162 14.41 1.09 9.13
N TYR A 163 13.64 1.36 10.18
CA TYR A 163 13.26 0.33 11.14
C TYR A 163 11.78 0.31 11.54
N ALA A 164 11.07 1.41 11.46
CA ALA A 164 9.68 1.51 11.90
C ALA A 164 8.71 1.74 10.75
N THR A 165 9.00 2.72 9.92
CA THR A 165 8.20 3.08 8.75
C THR A 165 9.13 3.42 7.59
N ALA A 166 8.66 3.18 6.36
CA ALA A 166 9.36 3.60 5.15
C ALA A 166 8.95 5.04 4.81
N PRO A 167 9.85 6.04 4.95
CA PRO A 167 9.52 7.40 4.56
C PRO A 167 9.36 7.49 3.04
N ASN A 168 8.36 8.26 2.60
CA ASN A 168 8.05 8.44 1.19
C ASN A 168 9.25 8.97 0.38
N ALA A 169 9.50 8.38 -0.79
CA ALA A 169 10.56 8.74 -1.75
C ALA A 169 12.01 8.65 -1.22
N VAL A 170 12.21 8.36 0.06
CA VAL A 170 13.55 8.38 0.68
C VAL A 170 14.38 7.17 0.27
N SER A 171 13.76 6.04 -0.07
CA SER A 171 14.50 4.85 -0.55
C SER A 171 15.31 5.15 -1.81
N MET A 172 14.71 5.85 -2.79
CA MET A 172 15.41 6.26 -4.01
C MET A 172 16.49 7.30 -3.69
N LEU A 173 16.16 8.31 -2.88
CA LEU A 173 17.13 9.35 -2.47
C LEU A 173 18.32 8.73 -1.73
N ARG A 174 18.08 7.81 -0.80
CA ARG A 174 19.11 7.04 -0.12
C ARG A 174 20.02 6.32 -1.10
N ALA A 175 19.46 5.61 -2.09
CA ALA A 175 20.23 4.89 -3.09
C ALA A 175 21.14 5.82 -3.90
N LEU A 176 20.62 6.98 -4.33
CA LEU A 176 21.37 7.97 -5.11
C LEU A 176 22.49 8.62 -4.28
N VAL A 177 22.16 9.09 -3.07
CA VAL A 177 23.14 9.81 -2.21
C VAL A 177 24.26 8.86 -1.77
N PHE A 178 23.91 7.73 -1.16
CA PHE A 178 24.91 6.79 -0.66
C PHE A 178 25.61 6.03 -1.79
N GLY A 179 24.99 5.81 -2.94
CA GLY A 179 25.66 5.28 -4.14
C GLY A 179 26.75 6.21 -4.65
N ARG A 180 26.49 7.54 -4.69
CA ARG A 180 27.50 8.54 -5.03
C ARG A 180 28.65 8.56 -4.01
N ILE A 181 28.33 8.52 -2.70
CA ILE A 181 29.33 8.49 -1.63
C ILE A 181 30.19 7.23 -1.76
N ALA A 182 29.58 6.06 -1.91
CA ALA A 182 30.30 4.80 -2.06
C ALA A 182 31.26 4.80 -3.25
N GLY A 183 30.81 5.30 -4.41
CA GLY A 183 31.64 5.42 -5.60
C GLY A 183 32.84 6.36 -5.39
N HIS A 184 32.62 7.52 -4.78
CA HIS A 184 33.68 8.46 -4.46
C HIS A 184 34.71 7.85 -3.49
N GLU A 185 34.28 7.27 -2.40
CA GLU A 185 35.13 6.65 -1.38
C GLU A 185 35.94 5.46 -1.94
N ALA A 186 35.32 4.66 -2.81
CA ALA A 186 36.04 3.56 -3.47
C ALA A 186 37.21 4.04 -4.33
N VAL A 187 37.01 5.11 -5.10
CA VAL A 187 38.07 5.70 -5.95
C VAL A 187 39.15 6.36 -5.10
N GLU A 188 38.78 7.12 -4.07
CA GLU A 188 39.75 7.75 -3.16
C GLU A 188 40.62 6.71 -2.45
N GLY A 189 40.04 5.56 -2.06
CA GLY A 189 40.76 4.45 -1.44
C GLY A 189 41.80 3.76 -2.36
N LEU A 190 41.68 3.93 -3.68
CA LEU A 190 42.59 3.38 -4.67
C LEU A 190 43.78 4.32 -5.03
N ARG A 191 43.74 5.60 -4.59
CA ARG A 191 44.83 6.52 -4.84
C ARG A 191 46.08 6.11 -4.04
N PRO A 192 47.22 5.98 -4.67
CA PRO A 192 48.47 5.71 -3.94
C PRO A 192 48.73 6.86 -2.96
N ARG A 193 49.09 6.52 -1.75
CA ARG A 193 49.54 7.49 -0.72
C ARG A 193 50.92 8.00 -1.04
#